data_3a31320a1c2f11101e586b98bbf7b644
#
_entry.id   3a31320a1c2f11101e586b98bbf7b644
#
_cell.length_a   1.000
_cell.length_b   1.000
_cell.length_c   1.000
_cell.angle_alpha   90.00
_cell.angle_beta   90.00
_cell.angle_gamma   90.00
#
_symmetry.space_group_name_H-M   'P 1'
#
loop_
_entity.id
_entity.type
_entity.pdbx_description
1 polymer ?
#
loop_
_entity_poly.entity_id
_entity_poly.type
_entity_poly.pdbx_seq_one_letter_code
_entity_poly.pdbx_strand_id
1 'polypeptide(L)'
;IRKYSFQAKGSGKSGIISVTRCGQEILKRSACEINPANGNISMRFEAGFPANGRTINARELSKILFDYLPECVESSLFYARHKKKVERVMELSVDQQYIREQLKEQGLVAFVADKAVLPRESGVSAKPMKGAVPFASPESMKVTMDLPYAGKITGMGIKKGITLIVG
;
A
#
# COMPACT_ATOMS: atom_id res chain seq x y z
N ILE A 1 4.66 13.78 2.12
CA ILE A 1 3.56 14.64 1.65
C ILE A 1 2.72 15.17 2.81
N ARG A 2 2.19 14.33 3.72
CA ARG A 2 1.36 14.79 4.86
C ARG A 2 2.03 15.87 5.73
N LYS A 3 3.34 15.83 5.91
CA LYS A 3 4.10 16.81 6.71
C LYS A 3 3.94 18.25 6.17
N TYR A 4 3.76 18.39 4.86
CA TYR A 4 3.68 19.69 4.18
C TYR A 4 2.25 20.11 3.85
N SER A 5 1.28 19.23 4.01
CA SER A 5 -0.13 19.55 3.78
C SER A 5 -0.60 20.59 4.81
N PHE A 6 -1.35 21.57 4.37
CA PHE A 6 -1.90 22.68 5.17
C PHE A 6 -0.85 23.66 5.75
N GLN A 7 0.40 23.64 5.29
CA GLN A 7 1.37 24.63 5.73
C GLN A 7 1.19 26.00 5.04
N ALA A 8 0.71 26.01 3.79
CA ALA A 8 0.35 27.24 3.11
C ALA A 8 -1.02 27.74 3.55
N LYS A 9 -1.18 29.05 3.62
CA LYS A 9 -2.41 29.72 4.07
C LYS A 9 -3.23 30.21 2.87
N GLY A 10 -4.55 30.20 3.02
CA GLY A 10 -5.49 30.65 2.01
C GLY A 10 -6.88 30.08 2.22
N SER A 11 -7.80 30.35 1.30
CA SER A 11 -9.18 29.85 1.32
C SER A 11 -9.30 28.46 0.65
N GLY A 12 -10.37 27.75 0.96
CA GLY A 12 -10.71 26.47 0.34
C GLY A 12 -9.65 25.39 0.58
N LYS A 13 -9.21 24.75 -0.51
CA LYS A 13 -8.19 23.68 -0.48
C LYS A 13 -6.75 24.18 -0.49
N SER A 14 -6.52 25.45 -0.20
CA SER A 14 -5.18 26.05 -0.19
C SER A 14 -4.20 25.27 0.70
N GLY A 15 -3.03 24.99 0.15
CA GLY A 15 -1.97 24.30 0.88
C GLY A 15 -2.17 22.79 1.04
N ILE A 16 -3.23 22.21 0.51
CA ILE A 16 -3.40 20.76 0.51
C ILE A 16 -2.45 20.14 -0.52
N ILE A 17 -1.57 19.26 -0.06
CA ILE A 17 -0.76 18.40 -0.94
C ILE A 17 -1.20 16.96 -0.66
N SER A 18 -1.77 16.29 -1.66
CA SER A 18 -2.30 14.94 -1.50
C SER A 18 -1.91 14.00 -2.63
N VAL A 19 -1.87 12.73 -2.32
CA VAL A 19 -1.66 11.63 -3.26
C VAL A 19 -2.61 10.50 -2.85
N THR A 20 -3.00 9.67 -3.81
CA THR A 20 -3.80 8.48 -3.53
C THR A 20 -3.16 7.66 -2.41
N ARG A 21 -3.92 7.36 -1.37
CA ARG A 21 -3.44 6.55 -0.25
C ARG A 21 -3.45 5.08 -0.64
N CYS A 22 -2.33 4.41 -0.40
CA CYS A 22 -2.28 2.96 -0.50
C CYS A 22 -2.85 2.35 0.78
N GLY A 23 -3.64 1.27 0.60
CA GLY A 23 -4.03 0.36 1.68
C GLY A 23 -2.91 -0.65 1.98
N GLN A 24 -3.30 -1.81 2.48
CA GLN A 24 -2.37 -2.93 2.73
C GLN A 24 -2.10 -3.75 1.47
N GLU A 25 -2.95 -3.62 0.45
CA GLU A 25 -2.86 -4.35 -0.79
C GLU A 25 -1.70 -3.87 -1.66
N ILE A 26 -0.96 -4.81 -2.22
CA ILE A 26 0.05 -4.53 -3.24
C ILE A 26 -0.64 -4.61 -4.59
N LEU A 27 -0.98 -3.44 -5.15
CA LEU A 27 -1.68 -3.30 -6.41
C LEU A 27 -0.92 -2.34 -7.33
N LYS A 28 -0.95 -2.61 -8.63
CA LYS A 28 -0.48 -1.67 -9.64
C LYS A 28 -1.35 -0.40 -9.59
N ARG A 29 -0.70 0.76 -9.48
CA ARG A 29 -1.38 2.05 -9.35
C ARG A 29 -0.76 3.06 -10.31
N SER A 30 -1.59 3.96 -10.84
CA SER A 30 -1.14 5.05 -11.69
C SER A 30 -0.58 6.26 -10.92
N ALA A 31 -0.76 6.31 -9.59
CA ALA A 31 -0.25 7.42 -8.77
C ALA A 31 1.28 7.51 -8.74
N CYS A 32 1.97 6.38 -8.92
CA CYS A 32 3.42 6.32 -9.05
C CYS A 32 3.78 5.20 -10.03
N GLU A 33 4.47 5.54 -11.09
CA GLU A 33 4.90 4.60 -12.13
C GLU A 33 6.40 4.74 -12.34
N ILE A 34 7.09 3.61 -12.52
CA ILE A 34 8.51 3.57 -12.84
C ILE A 34 8.66 2.96 -14.24
N ASN A 35 9.33 3.66 -15.11
CA ASN A 35 9.67 3.13 -16.43
C ASN A 35 10.88 2.21 -16.32
N PRO A 36 10.74 0.90 -16.56
CA PRO A 36 11.83 -0.07 -16.39
C PRO A 36 12.98 0.12 -17.40
N ALA A 37 12.71 0.75 -18.54
CA ALA A 37 13.73 0.95 -19.57
C ALA A 37 14.76 2.05 -19.23
N ASN A 38 14.36 3.07 -18.48
CA ASN A 38 15.21 4.23 -18.21
C ASN A 38 15.19 4.67 -16.74
N GLY A 39 14.43 4.02 -15.87
CA GLY A 39 14.32 4.34 -14.45
C GLY A 39 13.54 5.61 -14.13
N ASN A 40 12.91 6.25 -15.12
CA ASN A 40 12.12 7.46 -14.88
C ASN A 40 10.93 7.18 -14.00
N ILE A 41 10.69 8.05 -13.02
CA ILE A 41 9.56 7.97 -12.10
C ILE A 41 8.54 9.03 -12.48
N SER A 42 7.30 8.58 -12.75
CA SER A 42 6.14 9.45 -12.94
C SER A 42 5.26 9.40 -11.70
N MET A 43 5.06 10.54 -11.06
CA MET A 43 4.22 10.65 -9.86
C MET A 43 3.09 11.63 -10.08
N ARG A 44 1.85 11.22 -9.74
CA ARG A 44 0.65 12.05 -9.82
C ARG A 44 0.16 12.39 -8.42
N PHE A 45 0.01 13.68 -8.17
CA PHE A 45 -0.46 14.21 -6.89
C PHE A 45 -1.28 15.50 -7.12
N GLU A 46 -2.04 15.89 -6.13
CA GLU A 46 -2.80 17.14 -6.14
C GLU A 46 -2.09 18.17 -5.23
N ALA A 47 -2.04 19.40 -5.69
CA ALA A 47 -1.59 20.52 -4.88
C ALA A 47 -2.66 21.64 -4.95
N GLY A 48 -3.22 22.00 -3.79
CA GLY A 48 -4.16 23.11 -3.67
C GLY A 48 -3.39 24.43 -3.69
N PHE A 49 -3.45 25.16 -4.80
CA PHE A 49 -2.78 26.44 -4.91
C PHE A 49 -3.40 27.46 -3.95
N PRO A 50 -2.58 28.15 -3.14
CA PRO A 50 -3.08 29.11 -2.17
C PRO A 50 -3.73 30.30 -2.85
N ALA A 51 -4.93 30.66 -2.38
CA ALA A 51 -5.65 31.82 -2.86
C ALA A 51 -6.44 32.47 -1.72
N ASN A 52 -6.69 33.76 -1.83
CA ASN A 52 -7.63 34.51 -0.99
C ASN A 52 -8.82 34.91 -1.87
N GLY A 53 -9.90 34.16 -1.78
CA GLY A 53 -11.00 34.28 -2.75
C GLY A 53 -10.52 33.93 -4.16
N ARG A 54 -10.56 34.89 -5.09
CA ARG A 54 -10.14 34.72 -6.49
C ARG A 54 -8.69 35.14 -6.75
N THR A 55 -8.01 35.68 -5.76
CA THR A 55 -6.64 36.21 -5.90
C THR A 55 -5.64 35.16 -5.45
N ILE A 56 -4.72 34.78 -6.32
CA ILE A 56 -3.63 33.82 -6.02
C ILE A 56 -2.68 34.45 -4.99
N ASN A 57 -2.35 33.70 -3.97
CA ASN A 57 -1.32 34.03 -3.01
C ASN A 57 0.04 33.53 -3.54
N ALA A 58 0.69 34.35 -4.36
CA ALA A 58 1.95 34.00 -5.03
C ALA A 58 3.06 33.60 -4.06
N ARG A 59 3.14 34.26 -2.89
CA ARG A 59 4.17 33.96 -1.88
C ARG A 59 4.03 32.55 -1.34
N GLU A 60 2.81 32.14 -0.99
CA GLU A 60 2.57 30.78 -0.47
C GLU A 60 2.66 29.73 -1.60
N LEU A 61 2.27 30.08 -2.83
CA LEU A 61 2.45 29.21 -3.98
C LEU A 61 3.94 28.93 -4.25
N SER A 62 4.77 29.97 -4.20
CA SER A 62 6.23 29.80 -4.36
C SER A 62 6.83 28.85 -3.33
N LYS A 63 6.39 28.90 -2.07
CA LYS A 63 6.82 27.92 -1.06
C LYS A 63 6.45 26.49 -1.42
N ILE A 64 5.22 26.28 -1.93
CA ILE A 64 4.80 24.95 -2.36
C ILE A 64 5.70 24.42 -3.47
N LEU A 65 5.96 25.23 -4.49
CA LEU A 65 6.67 24.80 -5.70
C LEU A 65 8.19 24.67 -5.48
N PHE A 66 8.78 25.57 -4.73
CA PHE A 66 10.25 25.68 -4.63
C PHE A 66 10.84 25.18 -3.32
N ASP A 67 10.02 25.07 -2.24
CA ASP A 67 10.48 24.55 -0.96
C ASP A 67 9.87 23.17 -0.67
N TYR A 68 8.53 23.09 -0.57
CA TYR A 68 7.88 21.86 -0.11
C TYR A 68 7.91 20.73 -1.13
N LEU A 69 7.72 21.04 -2.41
CA LEU A 69 7.72 20.00 -3.46
C LEU A 69 9.12 19.37 -3.63
N PRO A 70 10.21 20.11 -3.76
CA PRO A 70 11.55 19.54 -3.78
C PRO A 70 11.86 18.70 -2.53
N GLU A 71 11.53 19.17 -1.34
CA GLU A 71 11.72 18.42 -0.10
C GLU A 71 10.87 17.12 -0.08
N CYS A 72 9.63 17.16 -0.57
CA CYS A 72 8.81 15.96 -0.76
C CYS A 72 9.46 14.95 -1.69
N VAL A 73 9.97 15.39 -2.83
CA VAL A 73 10.67 14.54 -3.81
C VAL A 73 11.89 13.90 -3.15
N GLU A 74 12.74 14.70 -2.54
CA GLU A 74 13.97 14.24 -1.88
C GLU A 74 13.66 13.23 -0.76
N SER A 75 12.68 13.50 0.07
CA SER A 75 12.34 12.63 1.20
C SER A 75 11.58 11.35 0.80
N SER A 76 10.96 11.30 -0.39
CA SER A 76 10.04 10.21 -0.76
C SER A 76 10.51 9.35 -1.93
N LEU A 77 11.26 9.89 -2.89
CA LEU A 77 11.56 9.21 -4.15
C LEU A 77 13.00 8.70 -4.27
N PHE A 78 13.90 9.08 -3.37
CA PHE A 78 15.26 8.57 -3.40
C PHE A 78 15.34 7.14 -2.85
N TYR A 79 15.62 6.18 -3.71
CA TYR A 79 15.68 4.75 -3.39
C TYR A 79 16.56 4.45 -2.18
N ALA A 80 17.74 5.04 -2.10
CA ALA A 80 18.69 4.79 -1.01
C ALA A 80 18.10 5.00 0.39
N ARG A 81 17.19 5.97 0.53
CA ARG A 81 16.51 6.25 1.82
C ARG A 81 15.45 5.22 2.18
N HIS A 82 14.92 4.48 1.20
CA HIS A 82 13.79 3.58 1.36
C HIS A 82 14.11 2.14 0.97
N LYS A 83 15.36 1.84 0.62
CA LYS A 83 15.83 0.56 0.10
C LYS A 83 15.19 -0.63 0.81
N LYS A 84 15.41 -0.76 2.12
CA LYS A 84 14.88 -1.89 2.93
C LYS A 84 13.34 -2.05 2.85
N LYS A 85 12.61 -0.92 2.77
CA LYS A 85 11.13 -0.96 2.67
C LYS A 85 10.68 -1.37 1.29
N VAL A 86 11.37 -0.89 0.26
CA VAL A 86 11.05 -1.22 -1.13
C VAL A 86 11.35 -2.69 -1.40
N GLU A 87 12.52 -3.18 -0.99
CA GLU A 87 12.91 -4.59 -1.11
C GLU A 87 11.89 -5.50 -0.42
N ARG A 88 11.53 -5.20 0.84
CA ARG A 88 10.52 -5.98 1.55
C ARG A 88 9.16 -6.03 0.84
N VAL A 89 8.71 -4.92 0.25
CA VAL A 89 7.45 -4.89 -0.50
C VAL A 89 7.57 -5.69 -1.79
N MET A 90 8.72 -5.64 -2.45
CA MET A 90 9.00 -6.42 -3.66
C MET A 90 8.98 -7.93 -3.34
N GLU A 91 9.71 -8.36 -2.33
CA GLU A 91 9.74 -9.75 -1.85
C GLU A 91 8.33 -10.25 -1.53
N LEU A 92 7.57 -9.48 -0.74
CA LEU A 92 6.18 -9.80 -0.42
C LEU A 92 5.28 -9.87 -1.67
N SER A 93 5.50 -9.01 -2.65
CA SER A 93 4.76 -9.03 -3.91
C SER A 93 5.00 -10.30 -4.72
N VAL A 94 6.26 -10.74 -4.78
CA VAL A 94 6.64 -11.97 -5.47
C VAL A 94 6.05 -13.19 -4.76
N ASP A 95 6.15 -13.26 -3.44
CA ASP A 95 5.58 -14.35 -2.65
C ASP A 95 4.06 -14.42 -2.80
N GLN A 96 3.36 -13.29 -2.80
CA GLN A 96 1.92 -13.24 -3.03
C GLN A 96 1.53 -13.66 -4.45
N GLN A 97 2.32 -13.30 -5.45
CA GLN A 97 2.10 -13.74 -6.82
C GLN A 97 2.29 -15.26 -6.93
N TYR A 98 3.35 -15.80 -6.36
CA TYR A 98 3.61 -17.23 -6.31
C TYR A 98 2.45 -18.01 -5.64
N ILE A 99 1.95 -17.53 -4.50
CA ILE A 99 0.78 -18.13 -3.86
C ILE A 99 -0.43 -18.19 -4.83
N ARG A 100 -0.73 -17.09 -5.54
CA ARG A 100 -1.85 -17.05 -6.48
C ARG A 100 -1.70 -18.06 -7.62
N GLU A 101 -0.50 -18.28 -8.10
CA GLU A 101 -0.19 -19.30 -9.11
C GLU A 101 -0.38 -20.70 -8.53
N GLN A 102 0.15 -20.96 -7.35
CA GLN A 102 0.02 -22.24 -6.65
C GLN A 102 -1.44 -22.60 -6.30
N LEU A 103 -2.31 -21.63 -6.02
CA LEU A 103 -3.73 -21.89 -5.83
C LEU A 103 -4.33 -22.69 -7.00
N LYS A 104 -3.98 -22.32 -8.21
CA LYS A 104 -4.48 -22.95 -9.44
C LYS A 104 -4.00 -24.40 -9.56
N GLU A 105 -2.73 -24.64 -9.30
CA GLU A 105 -2.09 -25.95 -9.40
C GLU A 105 -2.59 -26.92 -8.32
N GLN A 106 -2.81 -26.41 -7.12
CA GLN A 106 -3.30 -27.22 -5.97
C GLN A 106 -4.83 -27.35 -5.92
N GLY A 107 -5.56 -26.83 -6.91
CA GLY A 107 -7.03 -26.90 -6.94
C GLY A 107 -7.69 -26.09 -5.82
N LEU A 108 -7.02 -25.04 -5.34
CA LEU A 108 -7.51 -24.12 -4.33
C LEU A 108 -8.15 -22.88 -4.96
N VAL A 109 -9.05 -22.23 -4.20
CA VAL A 109 -9.62 -20.92 -4.54
C VAL A 109 -9.11 -19.81 -3.63
N ALA A 110 -8.65 -20.16 -2.43
CA ALA A 110 -8.08 -19.22 -1.48
C ALA A 110 -7.08 -19.90 -0.55
N PHE A 111 -6.18 -19.08 0.01
CA PHE A 111 -5.25 -19.48 1.05
C PHE A 111 -5.21 -18.41 2.14
N VAL A 112 -5.31 -18.84 3.39
CA VAL A 112 -5.21 -17.95 4.56
C VAL A 112 -4.05 -18.41 5.41
N ALA A 113 -3.00 -17.61 5.48
CA ALA A 113 -1.79 -17.95 6.23
C ALA A 113 -2.06 -18.05 7.74
N ASP A 114 -1.42 -19.00 8.40
CA ASP A 114 -1.38 -19.06 9.86
C ASP A 114 -0.74 -17.78 10.41
N LYS A 115 -1.21 -17.36 11.57
CA LYS A 115 -0.82 -16.11 12.25
C LYS A 115 -1.30 -14.83 11.53
N ALA A 116 -2.11 -14.92 10.47
CA ALA A 116 -2.72 -13.75 9.88
C ALA A 116 -3.68 -13.06 10.86
N VAL A 117 -3.67 -11.73 10.87
CA VAL A 117 -4.62 -10.93 11.64
C VAL A 117 -5.79 -10.58 10.74
N LEU A 118 -6.87 -11.34 10.81
CA LEU A 118 -8.03 -11.19 9.94
C LEU A 118 -8.97 -10.04 10.36
N PRO A 119 -9.25 -9.82 11.67
CA PRO A 119 -10.13 -8.75 12.08
C PRO A 119 -9.53 -7.36 11.78
N ARG A 120 -10.38 -6.45 11.32
CA ARG A 120 -10.02 -5.04 11.11
C ARG A 120 -10.26 -4.24 12.38
N GLU A 121 -9.51 -3.12 12.52
CA GLU A 121 -9.64 -2.17 13.64
C GLU A 121 -11.07 -1.63 13.78
N SER A 122 -11.75 -1.37 12.65
CA SER A 122 -13.14 -0.92 12.58
C SER A 122 -13.74 -1.16 11.20
N GLY A 123 -15.05 -0.95 11.07
CA GLY A 123 -15.75 -1.08 9.79
C GLY A 123 -15.25 -0.11 8.69
N VAL A 124 -14.67 1.01 9.07
CA VAL A 124 -14.14 2.05 8.16
C VAL A 124 -12.62 2.03 8.04
N SER A 125 -11.94 1.14 8.75
CA SER A 125 -10.46 1.04 8.73
C SER A 125 -10.03 -0.29 8.13
N ALA A 126 -9.07 -0.25 7.20
CA ALA A 126 -8.42 -1.45 6.67
C ALA A 126 -7.25 -1.93 7.55
N LYS A 127 -6.94 -1.24 8.65
CA LYS A 127 -5.85 -1.64 9.55
C LYS A 127 -6.22 -2.90 10.32
N PRO A 128 -5.25 -3.81 10.58
CA PRO A 128 -5.48 -4.94 11.46
C PRO A 128 -5.86 -4.50 12.87
N MET A 129 -6.78 -5.24 13.50
CA MET A 129 -7.16 -5.01 14.89
C MET A 129 -5.97 -5.32 15.80
N LYS A 130 -5.66 -4.40 16.71
CA LYS A 130 -4.63 -4.62 17.73
C LYS A 130 -5.12 -5.64 18.76
N GLY A 131 -4.24 -6.57 19.14
CA GLY A 131 -4.56 -7.60 20.12
C GLY A 131 -5.55 -8.67 19.63
N ALA A 132 -5.85 -8.74 18.33
CA ALA A 132 -6.66 -9.81 17.78
C ALA A 132 -5.97 -11.17 17.91
N VAL A 133 -6.77 -12.22 18.09
CA VAL A 133 -6.27 -13.59 18.05
C VAL A 133 -5.76 -13.90 16.64
N PRO A 134 -4.50 -14.32 16.46
CA PRO A 134 -3.98 -14.73 15.17
C PRO A 134 -4.74 -15.94 14.62
N PHE A 135 -4.94 -15.97 13.31
CA PHE A 135 -5.57 -17.09 12.65
C PHE A 135 -4.71 -18.37 12.79
N ALA A 136 -5.40 -19.49 13.02
CA ALA A 136 -4.82 -20.83 13.03
C ALA A 136 -5.63 -21.73 12.11
N SER A 137 -4.99 -22.39 11.15
CA SER A 137 -5.68 -23.28 10.22
C SER A 137 -6.13 -24.58 10.89
N PRO A 138 -7.35 -25.07 10.60
CA PRO A 138 -7.77 -26.41 10.96
C PRO A 138 -6.86 -27.46 10.31
N GLU A 139 -6.49 -28.52 11.03
CA GLU A 139 -5.61 -29.57 10.52
C GLU A 139 -6.10 -30.19 9.21
N SER A 140 -7.43 -30.36 9.07
CA SER A 140 -8.05 -30.94 7.87
C SER A 140 -7.94 -30.07 6.61
N MET A 141 -7.64 -28.80 6.77
CA MET A 141 -7.51 -27.84 5.68
C MET A 141 -6.09 -27.25 5.55
N LYS A 142 -5.17 -27.73 6.37
CA LYS A 142 -3.80 -27.20 6.42
C LYS A 142 -3.03 -27.52 5.13
N VAL A 143 -2.43 -26.51 4.56
CA VAL A 143 -1.57 -26.58 3.37
C VAL A 143 -0.27 -25.88 3.68
N THR A 144 0.83 -26.41 3.13
CA THR A 144 2.15 -25.79 3.22
C THR A 144 2.62 -25.40 1.81
N MET A 145 3.13 -24.19 1.67
CA MET A 145 3.75 -23.70 0.45
C MET A 145 5.19 -23.25 0.75
N ASP A 146 6.10 -23.44 -0.20
CA ASP A 146 7.49 -22.98 -0.10
C ASP A 146 7.66 -21.75 -0.98
N LEU A 147 7.71 -20.58 -0.33
CA LEU A 147 7.72 -19.29 -1.01
C LEU A 147 9.13 -18.88 -1.43
N PRO A 148 9.29 -18.13 -2.51
CA PRO A 148 10.60 -17.70 -3.01
C PRO A 148 11.43 -16.91 -1.99
N TYR A 149 10.82 -16.07 -1.18
CA TYR A 149 11.51 -15.21 -0.22
C TYR A 149 11.21 -15.56 1.23
N ALA A 150 9.96 -15.75 1.60
CA ALA A 150 9.59 -16.04 2.98
C ALA A 150 9.82 -17.52 3.38
N GLY A 151 10.17 -18.41 2.44
CA GLY A 151 10.34 -19.83 2.68
C GLY A 151 9.02 -20.51 3.01
N LYS A 152 9.05 -21.54 3.89
CA LYS A 152 7.88 -22.35 4.21
C LYS A 152 6.83 -21.56 4.98
N ILE A 153 5.60 -21.52 4.44
CA ILE A 153 4.43 -20.95 5.08
C ILE A 153 3.34 -22.01 5.17
N THR A 154 2.68 -22.09 6.31
CA THR A 154 1.48 -22.92 6.52
C THR A 154 0.23 -22.06 6.59
N GLY A 155 -0.90 -22.63 6.27
CA GLY A 155 -2.18 -21.94 6.34
C GLY A 155 -3.32 -22.82 5.89
N MET A 156 -4.53 -22.27 5.90
CA MET A 156 -5.75 -22.93 5.44
C MET A 156 -5.89 -22.78 3.93
N GLY A 157 -5.95 -23.88 3.21
CA GLY A 157 -6.31 -23.95 1.79
C GLY A 157 -7.80 -24.22 1.62
N ILE A 158 -8.51 -23.35 0.93
CA ILE A 158 -9.91 -23.54 0.57
C ILE A 158 -9.98 -24.15 -0.83
N LYS A 159 -10.49 -25.37 -0.91
CA LYS A 159 -10.60 -26.12 -2.18
C LYS A 159 -11.67 -25.55 -3.09
N LYS A 160 -11.54 -25.79 -4.41
CA LYS A 160 -12.60 -25.53 -5.38
C LYS A 160 -13.87 -26.30 -5.01
N GLY A 161 -15.02 -25.69 -5.20
CA GLY A 161 -16.33 -26.26 -4.89
C GLY A 161 -17.20 -25.29 -4.09
N ILE A 162 -18.21 -25.83 -3.40
CA ILE A 162 -19.10 -25.06 -2.56
C ILE A 162 -18.50 -25.01 -1.15
N THR A 163 -18.20 -23.82 -0.67
CA THR A 163 -17.70 -23.57 0.69
C THR A 163 -18.65 -22.62 1.40
N LEU A 164 -19.18 -23.04 2.55
CA LEU A 164 -20.02 -22.20 3.40
C LEU A 164 -19.15 -21.53 4.47
N ILE A 165 -19.20 -20.20 4.53
CA ILE A 165 -18.59 -19.43 5.61
C ILE A 165 -19.71 -18.93 6.50
N VAL A 166 -19.70 -19.38 7.75
CA VAL A 166 -20.68 -19.00 8.77
C VAL A 166 -20.02 -18.12 9.82
N GLY A 167 -20.78 -17.16 10.36
CA GLY A 167 -20.34 -16.25 11.43
C GLY A 167 -21.36 -16.16 12.53
#